data_c168feaaa4eeb8f77318d4adfc2797d6
#
_entry.id   c168feaaa4eeb8f77318d4adfc2797d6
#
_cell.length_a   1.000
_cell.length_b   1.000
_cell.length_c   1.000
_cell.angle_alpha   90.00
_cell.angle_beta   90.00
_cell.angle_gamma   90.00
#
_symmetry.space_group_name_H-M   'P 1'
#
loop_
_entity.id
_entity.type
_entity.pdbx_description
1 polymer ?
#
loop_
_entity_poly.entity_id
_entity_poly.type
_entity_poly.pdbx_seq_one_letter_code
_entity_poly.pdbx_strand_id
1 'polypeptide(L)'
;MRPPILAALMLTGACASSPEPASAPTPAPDSAALARAAPRASITARELYYDIDGSSAGALRDQIRRLGPKDESGTAHDALTVWSLEWTYGTARQGDSCALKDVRVTLNVSVTLPRWTPPATATSRLKDSWRTYLRNVRLHEAGHRTIAERNARELMAALTPLRGASCQSLSDEATRLAERIVADGRARNRAYDVQTKHGQTQGVELGP
;
A
#
# COMPACT_ATOMS: atom_id res chain seq x y z
N MET A 1 42.10 43.23 -78.48
CA MET A 1 42.47 42.48 -77.25
C MET A 1 41.31 41.59 -76.91
N ARG A 2 41.44 40.28 -77.03
CA ARG A 2 40.44 39.30 -76.80
C ARG A 2 40.69 38.64 -75.42
N PRO A 3 39.70 38.42 -74.56
CA PRO A 3 39.91 37.64 -73.38
C PRO A 3 39.65 36.13 -73.65
N PRO A 4 40.24 35.23 -72.87
CA PRO A 4 40.20 33.82 -73.12
C PRO A 4 38.89 33.17 -72.52
N ILE A 5 38.49 32.11 -73.21
CA ILE A 5 37.34 31.29 -72.92
C ILE A 5 37.73 30.27 -71.78
N LEU A 6 37.04 30.29 -70.63
CA LEU A 6 37.12 29.22 -69.63
C LEU A 6 36.07 28.18 -69.90
N ALA A 7 36.54 26.94 -70.13
CA ALA A 7 35.66 25.77 -70.25
C ALA A 7 35.22 25.29 -68.83
N ALA A 8 33.91 25.20 -68.59
CA ALA A 8 33.37 24.63 -67.39
C ALA A 8 33.21 23.11 -67.55
N LEU A 9 33.91 22.36 -66.70
CA LEU A 9 33.85 20.93 -66.64
C LEU A 9 32.62 20.53 -65.68
N MET A 10 31.58 19.95 -66.23
CA MET A 10 30.49 19.42 -65.44
C MET A 10 30.88 18.04 -64.90
N LEU A 11 31.05 17.93 -63.57
CA LEU A 11 31.10 16.64 -62.89
C LEU A 11 29.66 16.21 -62.51
N THR A 12 29.20 15.15 -63.12
CA THR A 12 27.96 14.46 -62.68
C THR A 12 28.29 13.58 -61.46
N GLY A 13 27.94 14.06 -60.28
CA GLY A 13 27.99 13.28 -59.05
C GLY A 13 26.81 12.32 -58.98
N ALA A 14 27.06 11.05 -59.05
CA ALA A 14 26.07 10.02 -58.72
C ALA A 14 25.86 9.93 -57.22
N CYS A 15 24.68 10.29 -56.73
CA CYS A 15 24.30 10.02 -55.34
C CYS A 15 24.07 8.52 -55.14
N ALA A 16 25.01 7.86 -54.50
CA ALA A 16 24.81 6.50 -53.99
C ALA A 16 24.01 6.61 -52.69
N SER A 17 22.74 6.18 -52.70
CA SER A 17 21.93 6.02 -51.53
C SER A 17 22.46 4.86 -50.68
N SER A 18 22.99 5.16 -49.51
CA SER A 18 23.38 4.15 -48.53
C SER A 18 22.11 3.49 -47.98
N PRO A 19 22.02 2.16 -47.84
CA PRO A 19 20.90 1.53 -47.21
C PRO A 19 20.89 1.84 -45.72
N GLU A 20 19.74 2.29 -45.25
CA GLU A 20 19.44 2.51 -43.86
C GLU A 20 19.58 1.19 -43.05
N PRO A 21 20.33 1.16 -41.93
CA PRO A 21 20.46 -0.07 -41.16
C PRO A 21 19.10 -0.47 -40.61
N ALA A 22 18.65 -1.67 -40.95
CA ALA A 22 17.43 -2.28 -40.41
C ALA A 22 17.51 -2.28 -38.90
N SER A 23 16.53 -1.64 -38.26
CA SER A 23 16.37 -1.63 -36.79
C SER A 23 16.27 -3.08 -36.31
N ALA A 24 17.20 -3.48 -35.45
CA ALA A 24 17.15 -4.79 -34.80
C ALA A 24 15.83 -4.93 -34.02
N PRO A 25 15.17 -6.09 -34.06
CA PRO A 25 13.95 -6.31 -33.30
C PRO A 25 14.25 -6.14 -31.81
N THR A 26 13.47 -5.32 -31.14
CA THR A 26 13.49 -5.18 -29.66
C THR A 26 13.27 -6.56 -29.06
N PRO A 27 14.18 -7.08 -28.21
CA PRO A 27 13.96 -8.39 -27.59
C PRO A 27 12.67 -8.34 -26.79
N ALA A 28 11.79 -9.33 -27.02
CA ALA A 28 10.62 -9.54 -26.22
C ALA A 28 11.03 -9.72 -24.75
N PRO A 29 10.28 -9.18 -23.77
CA PRO A 29 10.62 -9.33 -22.37
C PRO A 29 10.74 -10.83 -22.06
N ASP A 30 11.90 -11.21 -21.54
CA ASP A 30 12.23 -12.58 -21.21
C ASP A 30 11.17 -13.16 -20.25
N SER A 31 10.39 -14.12 -20.70
CA SER A 31 9.37 -14.81 -19.91
C SER A 31 9.96 -15.44 -18.62
N ALA A 32 11.27 -15.71 -18.62
CA ALA A 32 12.03 -16.16 -17.45
C ALA A 32 12.23 -15.04 -16.42
N ALA A 33 12.23 -13.76 -16.83
CA ALA A 33 12.31 -12.63 -15.91
C ALA A 33 11.00 -12.39 -15.15
N LEU A 34 9.85 -12.66 -15.77
CA LEU A 34 8.53 -12.62 -15.12
C LEU A 34 8.37 -13.72 -14.05
N ALA A 35 9.03 -14.87 -14.24
CA ALA A 35 9.02 -15.98 -13.28
C ALA A 35 9.90 -15.73 -12.04
N ARG A 36 10.70 -14.68 -12.02
CA ARG A 36 11.63 -14.32 -10.94
C ARG A 36 11.21 -13.11 -10.12
N ALA A 37 10.02 -12.57 -10.32
CA ALA A 37 9.50 -11.54 -9.42
C ALA A 37 9.45 -12.09 -8.00
N ALA A 38 10.13 -11.43 -7.05
CA ALA A 38 10.12 -11.84 -5.65
C ALA A 38 8.66 -11.96 -5.18
N PRO A 39 8.32 -13.01 -4.40
CA PRO A 39 6.97 -13.20 -3.90
C PRO A 39 6.53 -11.98 -3.11
N ARG A 40 5.32 -11.47 -3.41
CA ARG A 40 4.75 -10.27 -2.77
C ARG A 40 3.50 -10.66 -2.00
N ALA A 41 3.31 -10.02 -0.84
CA ALA A 41 2.05 -10.15 -0.12
C ALA A 41 0.88 -9.60 -0.94
N SER A 42 -0.23 -10.31 -0.95
CA SER A 42 -1.50 -9.82 -1.50
C SER A 42 -2.17 -8.88 -0.50
N ILE A 43 -2.67 -7.75 -0.96
CA ILE A 43 -3.30 -6.74 -0.10
C ILE A 43 -4.69 -6.44 -0.62
N THR A 44 -5.69 -6.64 0.24
CA THR A 44 -7.07 -6.24 0.01
C THR A 44 -7.43 -5.12 0.99
N ALA A 45 -7.85 -3.97 0.48
CA ALA A 45 -8.25 -2.84 1.31
C ALA A 45 -9.65 -2.37 0.94
N ARG A 46 -10.46 -2.04 1.94
CA ARG A 46 -11.82 -1.51 1.76
C ARG A 46 -12.08 -0.37 2.73
N GLU A 47 -12.91 0.60 2.32
CA GLU A 47 -13.47 1.62 3.19
C GLU A 47 -14.92 1.28 3.52
N LEU A 48 -15.27 1.46 4.77
CA LEU A 48 -16.62 1.34 5.33
C LEU A 48 -17.02 2.71 5.89
N TYR A 49 -18.30 2.97 5.98
CA TYR A 49 -18.79 4.26 6.44
C TYR A 49 -19.91 4.11 7.46
N TYR A 50 -19.95 5.02 8.45
CA TYR A 50 -21.12 5.26 9.27
C TYR A 50 -21.64 6.67 9.02
N ASP A 51 -22.96 6.83 8.90
CA ASP A 51 -23.58 8.08 8.49
C ASP A 51 -23.90 8.98 9.68
N ILE A 52 -23.63 10.28 9.49
CA ILE A 52 -23.97 11.35 10.43
C ILE A 52 -24.53 12.55 9.67
N ASP A 53 -25.38 13.35 10.33
CA ASP A 53 -26.12 14.46 9.73
C ASP A 53 -26.19 15.73 10.60
N GLY A 54 -25.38 15.78 11.66
CA GLY A 54 -25.37 16.90 12.61
C GLY A 54 -25.26 18.28 11.94
N SER A 55 -25.99 19.27 12.45
CA SER A 55 -26.03 20.65 11.93
C SER A 55 -25.00 21.57 12.57
N SER A 56 -24.26 21.11 13.57
CA SER A 56 -23.19 21.84 14.27
C SER A 56 -22.03 20.93 14.61
N ALA A 57 -20.87 21.51 14.91
CA ALA A 57 -19.69 20.75 15.34
C ALA A 57 -19.97 19.89 16.58
N GLY A 58 -20.72 20.42 17.55
CA GLY A 58 -21.14 19.68 18.75
C GLY A 58 -22.02 18.48 18.39
N ALA A 59 -23.04 18.67 17.56
CA ALA A 59 -23.94 17.59 17.13
C ALA A 59 -23.19 16.50 16.36
N LEU A 60 -22.25 16.89 15.47
CA LEU A 60 -21.38 15.93 14.76
C LEU A 60 -20.49 15.15 15.74
N ARG A 61 -19.89 15.82 16.71
CA ARG A 61 -19.04 15.18 17.73
C ARG A 61 -19.84 14.17 18.57
N ASP A 62 -21.09 14.51 18.94
CA ASP A 62 -21.97 13.61 19.70
C ASP A 62 -22.35 12.39 18.86
N GLN A 63 -22.64 12.55 17.57
CA GLN A 63 -22.93 11.43 16.66
C GLN A 63 -21.68 10.56 16.46
N ILE A 64 -20.50 11.12 16.26
CA ILE A 64 -19.24 10.38 16.13
C ILE A 64 -19.01 9.51 17.38
N ARG A 65 -19.13 10.08 18.58
CA ARG A 65 -18.96 9.32 19.82
C ARG A 65 -19.96 8.19 19.98
N ARG A 66 -21.19 8.35 19.51
CA ARG A 66 -22.25 7.36 19.64
C ARG A 66 -22.21 6.27 18.56
N LEU A 67 -21.93 6.65 17.32
CA LEU A 67 -22.06 5.81 16.13
C LEU A 67 -20.73 5.30 15.60
N GLY A 68 -19.63 5.89 16.04
CA GLY A 68 -18.27 5.51 15.62
C GLY A 68 -17.93 4.06 15.90
N PRO A 69 -17.01 3.49 15.13
CA PRO A 69 -16.59 2.10 15.30
C PRO A 69 -15.99 1.89 16.70
N LYS A 70 -16.17 0.67 17.21
CA LYS A 70 -15.60 0.25 18.49
C LYS A 70 -14.49 -0.76 18.26
N ASP A 71 -13.42 -0.62 19.04
CA ASP A 71 -12.35 -1.62 19.08
C ASP A 71 -12.76 -2.88 19.88
N GLU A 72 -11.85 -3.84 20.00
CA GLU A 72 -12.06 -5.09 20.75
C GLU A 72 -12.34 -4.87 22.24
N SER A 73 -11.94 -3.73 22.81
CA SER A 73 -12.23 -3.33 24.19
C SER A 73 -13.61 -2.69 24.36
N GLY A 74 -14.30 -2.37 23.26
CA GLY A 74 -15.56 -1.64 23.25
C GLY A 74 -15.38 -0.12 23.25
N THR A 75 -14.16 0.40 23.18
CA THR A 75 -13.86 1.83 23.09
C THR A 75 -14.25 2.37 21.72
N ALA A 76 -15.04 3.47 21.70
CA ALA A 76 -15.46 4.12 20.46
C ALA A 76 -14.36 5.04 19.94
N HIS A 77 -14.18 5.02 18.61
CA HIS A 77 -13.21 5.81 17.86
C HIS A 77 -13.91 6.67 16.81
N ASP A 78 -13.26 7.77 16.42
CA ASP A 78 -13.73 8.64 15.32
C ASP A 78 -13.70 7.89 13.96
N ALA A 79 -12.68 7.06 13.79
CA ALA A 79 -12.51 6.09 12.70
C ALA A 79 -11.72 4.91 13.23
N LEU A 80 -11.66 3.82 12.47
CA LEU A 80 -10.93 2.64 12.91
C LEU A 80 -10.39 1.85 11.72
N THR A 81 -9.10 1.60 11.72
CA THR A 81 -8.45 0.65 10.82
C THR A 81 -8.31 -0.71 11.50
N VAL A 82 -8.98 -1.71 10.96
CA VAL A 82 -8.85 -3.11 11.36
C VAL A 82 -8.11 -3.88 10.28
N TRP A 83 -7.17 -4.73 10.67
CA TRP A 83 -6.44 -5.57 9.73
C TRP A 83 -6.23 -6.98 10.24
N SER A 84 -6.13 -7.94 9.30
CA SER A 84 -5.74 -9.31 9.55
C SER A 84 -4.69 -9.77 8.55
N LEU A 85 -3.80 -10.64 8.99
CA LEU A 85 -2.82 -11.33 8.16
C LEU A 85 -3.14 -12.83 8.16
N GLU A 86 -3.20 -13.37 6.96
CA GLU A 86 -3.29 -14.81 6.72
C GLU A 86 -2.05 -15.26 5.97
N TRP A 87 -1.55 -16.45 6.26
CA TRP A 87 -0.43 -17.01 5.54
C TRP A 87 -0.60 -18.51 5.31
N THR A 88 -0.11 -18.95 4.18
CA THR A 88 -0.07 -20.37 3.81
C THR A 88 1.27 -20.70 3.18
N TYR A 89 1.70 -21.93 3.33
CA TYR A 89 2.90 -22.47 2.70
C TYR A 89 2.80 -23.99 2.54
N GLY A 90 3.56 -24.53 1.61
CA GLY A 90 3.90 -25.92 1.55
C GLY A 90 5.31 -26.17 2.08
N THR A 91 5.68 -27.43 2.27
CA THR A 91 7.05 -27.84 2.57
C THR A 91 7.58 -28.78 1.51
N ALA A 92 8.89 -28.76 1.26
CA ALA A 92 9.57 -29.68 0.36
C ALA A 92 10.92 -30.08 0.91
N ARG A 93 11.24 -31.40 0.86
CA ARG A 93 12.57 -31.91 1.17
C ARG A 93 13.57 -31.45 0.11
N GLN A 94 14.76 -31.08 0.59
CA GLN A 94 15.91 -30.70 -0.24
C GLN A 94 17.15 -31.37 0.35
N GLY A 95 17.47 -32.59 -0.08
CA GLY A 95 18.48 -33.43 0.55
C GLY A 95 18.12 -33.73 2.00
N ASP A 96 19.02 -33.42 2.94
CA ASP A 96 18.85 -33.63 4.37
C ASP A 96 18.12 -32.49 5.09
N SER A 97 17.61 -31.50 4.34
CA SER A 97 16.88 -30.35 4.87
C SER A 97 15.46 -30.28 4.30
N CYS A 98 14.65 -29.37 4.87
CA CYS A 98 13.33 -29.02 4.37
C CYS A 98 13.25 -27.52 4.13
N ALA A 99 12.52 -27.11 3.09
CA ALA A 99 12.29 -25.71 2.71
C ALA A 99 10.80 -25.40 2.70
N LEU A 100 10.41 -24.15 3.00
CA LEU A 100 9.08 -23.67 2.67
C LEU A 100 8.97 -23.46 1.14
N LYS A 101 7.81 -23.74 0.59
CA LYS A 101 7.45 -23.49 -0.80
C LYS A 101 6.06 -22.88 -0.89
N ASP A 102 5.77 -22.24 -2.00
CA ASP A 102 4.45 -21.64 -2.29
C ASP A 102 3.96 -20.72 -1.17
N VAL A 103 4.89 -19.99 -0.53
CA VAL A 103 4.57 -19.05 0.54
C VAL A 103 3.65 -17.96 0.00
N ARG A 104 2.51 -17.79 0.66
CA ARG A 104 1.54 -16.73 0.38
C ARG A 104 1.21 -16.00 1.67
N VAL A 105 1.13 -14.67 1.59
CA VAL A 105 0.68 -13.82 2.67
C VAL A 105 -0.42 -12.93 2.13
N THR A 106 -1.55 -12.90 2.79
CA THR A 106 -2.70 -12.05 2.45
C THR A 106 -2.97 -11.10 3.60
N LEU A 107 -2.95 -9.81 3.31
CA LEU A 107 -3.36 -8.74 4.22
C LEU A 107 -4.76 -8.27 3.84
N ASN A 108 -5.69 -8.36 4.78
CA ASN A 108 -7.01 -7.73 4.68
C ASN A 108 -7.03 -6.49 5.58
N VAL A 109 -7.40 -5.33 5.02
CA VAL A 109 -7.54 -4.06 5.75
C VAL A 109 -8.94 -3.52 5.53
N SER A 110 -9.61 -3.10 6.59
CA SER A 110 -10.83 -2.30 6.51
C SER A 110 -10.68 -1.03 7.33
N VAL A 111 -11.06 0.11 6.74
CA VAL A 111 -11.04 1.42 7.38
C VAL A 111 -12.48 1.90 7.48
N THR A 112 -12.98 2.06 8.70
CA THR A 112 -14.32 2.62 8.94
C THR A 112 -14.20 4.11 9.22
N LEU A 113 -14.92 4.94 8.46
CA LEU A 113 -14.84 6.40 8.46
C LEU A 113 -16.22 7.03 8.68
N PRO A 114 -16.33 8.23 9.27
CA PRO A 114 -17.57 9.00 9.30
C PRO A 114 -17.90 9.53 7.91
N ARG A 115 -19.16 9.46 7.53
CA ARG A 115 -19.71 10.08 6.34
C ARG A 115 -20.79 11.07 6.72
N TRP A 116 -20.50 12.36 6.55
CA TRP A 116 -21.44 13.41 6.88
C TRP A 116 -22.28 13.83 5.67
N THR A 117 -23.60 13.83 5.86
CA THR A 117 -24.56 14.43 4.94
C THR A 117 -24.98 15.79 5.51
N PRO A 118 -24.40 16.91 5.03
CA PRO A 118 -24.68 18.22 5.59
C PRO A 118 -26.13 18.63 5.33
N PRO A 119 -26.89 19.06 6.36
CA PRO A 119 -28.21 19.63 6.16
C PRO A 119 -28.10 20.98 5.43
N ALA A 120 -29.22 21.44 4.83
CA ALA A 120 -29.26 22.71 4.09
C ALA A 120 -28.82 23.91 4.95
N THR A 121 -29.04 23.84 6.24
CA THR A 121 -28.68 24.86 7.23
C THR A 121 -27.19 24.85 7.62
N ALA A 122 -26.41 23.86 7.19
CA ALA A 122 -24.99 23.77 7.53
C ALA A 122 -24.20 24.94 6.93
N THR A 123 -23.50 25.68 7.79
CA THR A 123 -22.68 26.83 7.37
C THR A 123 -21.47 26.42 6.54
N SER A 124 -20.96 27.33 5.70
CA SER A 124 -19.72 27.10 4.96
C SER A 124 -18.54 26.81 5.90
N ARG A 125 -18.45 27.53 7.02
CA ARG A 125 -17.41 27.31 8.05
C ARG A 125 -17.45 25.88 8.59
N LEU A 126 -18.62 25.34 8.92
CA LEU A 126 -18.75 23.97 9.39
C LEU A 126 -18.33 22.96 8.32
N LYS A 127 -18.70 23.20 7.05
CA LYS A 127 -18.28 22.37 5.92
C LYS A 127 -16.75 22.36 5.73
N ASP A 128 -16.11 23.52 5.92
CA ASP A 128 -14.65 23.65 5.84
C ASP A 128 -13.94 22.94 7.01
N SER A 129 -14.44 23.14 8.24
CA SER A 129 -13.96 22.43 9.42
C SER A 129 -14.08 20.91 9.24
N TRP A 130 -15.21 20.44 8.74
CA TRP A 130 -15.42 19.01 8.46
C TRP A 130 -14.43 18.46 7.43
N ARG A 131 -14.21 19.16 6.31
CA ARG A 131 -13.24 18.73 5.30
C ARG A 131 -11.83 18.59 5.85
N THR A 132 -11.42 19.54 6.70
CA THR A 132 -10.11 19.51 7.36
C THR A 132 -10.02 18.34 8.34
N TYR A 133 -11.01 18.19 9.19
CA TYR A 133 -11.11 17.08 10.13
C TYR A 133 -11.03 15.71 9.43
N LEU A 134 -11.90 15.47 8.43
CA LEU A 134 -11.93 14.19 7.72
C LEU A 134 -10.62 13.89 6.99
N ARG A 135 -9.97 14.89 6.42
CA ARG A 135 -8.63 14.72 5.82
C ARG A 135 -7.61 14.26 6.86
N ASN A 136 -7.61 14.85 8.05
CA ASN A 136 -6.69 14.50 9.12
C ASN A 136 -6.99 13.11 9.71
N VAL A 137 -8.28 12.75 9.86
CA VAL A 137 -8.70 11.37 10.19
C VAL A 137 -8.15 10.39 9.16
N ARG A 138 -8.33 10.64 7.88
CA ARG A 138 -7.81 9.77 6.81
C ARG A 138 -6.29 9.64 6.84
N LEU A 139 -5.57 10.71 7.16
CA LEU A 139 -4.12 10.70 7.32
C LEU A 139 -3.70 9.77 8.47
N HIS A 140 -4.39 9.86 9.61
CA HIS A 140 -4.15 9.00 10.76
C HIS A 140 -4.40 7.52 10.40
N GLU A 141 -5.54 7.19 9.82
CA GLU A 141 -5.87 5.82 9.42
C GLU A 141 -4.92 5.26 8.35
N ALA A 142 -4.42 6.11 7.45
CA ALA A 142 -3.39 5.72 6.49
C ALA A 142 -2.07 5.30 7.17
N GLY A 143 -1.76 5.87 8.34
CA GLY A 143 -0.62 5.43 9.17
C GLY A 143 -0.79 3.98 9.67
N HIS A 144 -1.95 3.64 10.20
CA HIS A 144 -2.29 2.27 10.60
C HIS A 144 -2.20 1.28 9.45
N ARG A 145 -2.75 1.66 8.29
CA ARG A 145 -2.65 0.85 7.06
C ARG A 145 -1.19 0.63 6.65
N THR A 146 -0.36 1.67 6.69
CA THR A 146 1.06 1.58 6.35
C THR A 146 1.80 0.60 7.26
N ILE A 147 1.48 0.59 8.57
CA ILE A 147 2.03 -0.35 9.55
C ILE A 147 1.62 -1.79 9.18
N ALA A 148 0.35 -2.02 8.86
CA ALA A 148 -0.16 -3.33 8.46
C ALA A 148 0.50 -3.84 7.17
N GLU A 149 0.64 -3.00 6.16
CA GLU A 149 1.31 -3.31 4.90
C GLU A 149 2.80 -3.64 5.09
N ARG A 150 3.48 -2.90 5.97
CA ARG A 150 4.86 -3.20 6.36
C ARG A 150 4.94 -4.58 7.01
N ASN A 151 4.04 -4.88 7.94
CA ASN A 151 3.99 -6.15 8.65
C ASN A 151 3.79 -7.34 7.68
N ALA A 152 2.93 -7.19 6.68
CA ALA A 152 2.73 -8.20 5.63
C ALA A 152 4.00 -8.45 4.81
N ARG A 153 4.73 -7.39 4.45
CA ARG A 153 6.01 -7.50 3.73
C ARG A 153 7.08 -8.18 4.58
N GLU A 154 7.18 -7.83 5.85
CA GLU A 154 8.11 -8.45 6.81
C GLU A 154 7.82 -9.95 6.96
N LEU A 155 6.55 -10.34 7.09
CA LEU A 155 6.15 -11.74 7.17
C LEU A 155 6.53 -12.53 5.90
N MET A 156 6.22 -12.00 4.73
CA MET A 156 6.59 -12.63 3.46
C MET A 156 8.11 -12.80 3.33
N ALA A 157 8.87 -11.75 3.65
CA ALA A 157 10.33 -11.77 3.56
C ALA A 157 10.96 -12.77 4.55
N ALA A 158 10.38 -12.93 5.73
CA ALA A 158 10.86 -13.83 6.76
C ALA A 158 10.56 -15.30 6.43
N LEU A 159 9.37 -15.61 5.90
CA LEU A 159 8.96 -16.98 5.59
C LEU A 159 9.64 -17.53 4.33
N THR A 160 9.80 -16.70 3.29
CA THR A 160 10.27 -17.16 1.97
C THR A 160 11.62 -17.90 1.99
N PRO A 161 12.67 -17.45 2.71
CA PRO A 161 13.96 -18.11 2.73
C PRO A 161 14.06 -19.24 3.77
N LEU A 162 13.01 -19.50 4.56
CA LEU A 162 13.12 -20.35 5.75
C LEU A 162 13.42 -21.81 5.38
N ARG A 163 14.37 -22.40 6.12
CA ARG A 163 14.86 -23.78 5.99
C ARG A 163 14.95 -24.42 7.36
N GLY A 164 14.80 -25.72 7.42
CA GLY A 164 14.93 -26.48 8.67
C GLY A 164 15.50 -27.87 8.44
N ALA A 165 15.97 -28.50 9.51
CA ALA A 165 16.51 -29.88 9.47
C ALA A 165 15.42 -30.91 9.17
N SER A 166 14.17 -30.65 9.52
CA SER A 166 13.02 -31.47 9.17
C SER A 166 11.83 -30.60 8.78
N CYS A 167 10.88 -31.15 8.03
CA CYS A 167 9.68 -30.40 7.63
C CYS A 167 8.79 -30.07 8.84
N GLN A 168 8.78 -30.91 9.88
CA GLN A 168 8.03 -30.65 11.11
C GLN A 168 8.63 -29.46 11.89
N SER A 169 9.92 -29.51 12.19
CA SER A 169 10.60 -28.42 12.91
C SER A 169 10.53 -27.09 12.16
N LEU A 170 10.61 -27.16 10.82
CA LEU A 170 10.45 -25.99 9.95
C LEU A 170 9.05 -25.38 10.08
N SER A 171 7.98 -26.20 10.07
CA SER A 171 6.61 -25.71 10.22
C SER A 171 6.40 -25.06 11.59
N ASP A 172 6.92 -25.67 12.64
CA ASP A 172 6.85 -25.12 14.01
C ASP A 172 7.59 -23.78 14.12
N GLU A 173 8.74 -23.66 13.48
CA GLU A 173 9.50 -22.41 13.43
C GLU A 173 8.79 -21.34 12.63
N ALA A 174 8.25 -21.68 11.45
CA ALA A 174 7.49 -20.77 10.61
C ALA A 174 6.28 -20.19 11.35
N THR A 175 5.54 -21.03 12.09
CA THR A 175 4.40 -20.61 12.91
C THR A 175 4.84 -19.62 13.99
N ARG A 176 5.85 -19.99 14.80
CA ARG A 176 6.36 -19.09 15.86
C ARG A 176 6.88 -17.76 15.31
N LEU A 177 7.55 -17.80 14.16
CA LEU A 177 8.06 -16.60 13.50
C LEU A 177 6.92 -15.69 13.03
N ALA A 178 5.91 -16.28 12.40
CA ALA A 178 4.74 -15.54 11.93
C ALA A 178 3.97 -14.88 13.10
N GLU A 179 3.73 -15.62 14.18
CA GLU A 179 3.06 -15.08 15.37
C GLU A 179 3.81 -13.90 15.99
N ARG A 180 5.14 -13.99 16.10
CA ARG A 180 5.97 -12.87 16.58
C ARG A 180 5.84 -11.65 15.68
N ILE A 181 5.95 -11.82 14.36
CA ILE A 181 5.85 -10.71 13.43
C ILE A 181 4.48 -10.03 13.50
N VAL A 182 3.40 -10.83 13.63
CA VAL A 182 2.04 -10.28 13.81
C VAL A 182 1.92 -9.52 15.13
N ALA A 183 2.46 -10.07 16.22
CA ALA A 183 2.45 -9.42 17.54
C ALA A 183 3.23 -8.07 17.51
N ASP A 184 4.39 -8.04 16.85
CA ASP A 184 5.18 -6.82 16.66
C ASP A 184 4.40 -5.76 15.84
N GLY A 185 3.68 -6.19 14.80
CA GLY A 185 2.82 -5.32 14.03
C GLY A 185 1.72 -4.68 14.88
N ARG A 186 1.06 -5.49 15.71
CA ARG A 186 0.05 -4.99 16.67
C ARG A 186 0.65 -4.04 17.70
N ALA A 187 1.86 -4.33 18.19
CA ALA A 187 2.55 -3.44 19.12
C ALA A 187 2.89 -2.09 18.48
N ARG A 188 3.39 -2.09 17.24
CA ARG A 188 3.63 -0.85 16.46
C ARG A 188 2.36 -0.05 16.22
N ASN A 189 1.24 -0.73 15.97
CA ASN A 189 -0.06 -0.11 15.77
C ASN A 189 -0.51 0.65 17.03
N ARG A 190 -0.44 0.00 18.20
CA ARG A 190 -0.73 0.67 19.49
C ARG A 190 0.25 1.82 19.81
N ALA A 191 1.54 1.63 19.52
CA ALA A 191 2.53 2.68 19.74
C ALA A 191 2.28 3.92 18.87
N TYR A 192 1.78 3.74 17.65
CA TYR A 192 1.38 4.83 16.76
C TYR A 192 0.23 5.64 17.35
N ASP A 193 -0.81 4.98 17.91
CA ASP A 193 -1.91 5.67 18.59
C ASP A 193 -1.44 6.48 19.78
N VAL A 194 -0.58 5.90 20.62
CA VAL A 194 0.00 6.63 21.77
C VAL A 194 0.81 7.85 21.29
N GLN A 195 1.67 7.66 20.28
CA GLN A 195 2.54 8.71 19.76
C GLN A 195 1.76 9.86 19.12
N THR A 196 0.69 9.53 18.40
CA THR A 196 -0.16 10.52 17.73
C THR A 196 -1.30 11.03 18.60
N LYS A 197 -1.44 10.50 19.84
CA LYS A 197 -2.58 10.75 20.72
C LYS A 197 -3.90 10.50 19.98
N HIS A 198 -4.00 9.33 19.34
CA HIS A 198 -5.14 8.97 18.48
C HIS A 198 -5.42 10.03 17.40
N GLY A 199 -4.38 10.48 16.74
CA GLY A 199 -4.45 11.44 15.63
C GLY A 199 -4.54 12.93 16.08
N GLN A 200 -4.65 13.25 17.36
CA GLN A 200 -4.73 14.65 17.81
C GLN A 200 -3.51 15.47 17.38
N THR A 201 -2.29 14.88 17.47
CA THR A 201 -1.07 15.58 17.02
C THR A 201 -1.02 15.77 15.51
N GLN A 202 -1.92 15.13 14.77
CA GLN A 202 -2.09 15.24 13.31
C GLN A 202 -3.31 16.13 12.98
N GLY A 203 -3.92 16.76 13.97
CA GLY A 203 -5.06 17.66 13.81
C GLY A 203 -6.40 16.93 13.62
N VAL A 204 -6.55 15.71 14.15
CA VAL A 204 -7.86 15.03 14.24
C VAL A 204 -8.67 15.73 15.33
N GLU A 205 -9.18 16.91 14.98
CA GLU A 205 -10.00 17.73 15.83
C GLU A 205 -11.08 18.42 14.99
N LEU A 206 -12.34 18.25 15.39
CA LEU A 206 -13.47 18.95 14.79
C LEU A 206 -13.70 20.24 15.57
N GLY A 207 -13.13 21.32 15.08
CA GLY A 207 -13.28 22.66 15.65
C GLY A 207 -14.70 23.21 15.48
N PRO A 208 -15.05 24.26 16.24
CA PRO A 208 -16.35 24.93 16.21
C PRO A 208 -16.62 25.64 14.87
#